data_6aab79762b54d68f743688866c0abb43
#
_entry.id   6aab79762b54d68f743688866c0abb43
#
_cell.length_a   1.000
_cell.length_b   1.000
_cell.length_c   1.000
_cell.angle_alpha   90.00
_cell.angle_beta   90.00
_cell.angle_gamma   90.00
#
_symmetry.space_group_name_H-M   'P 1'
#
loop_
_entity.id
_entity.type
_entity.pdbx_description
1 polymer ?
#
loop_
_entity_poly.entity_id
_entity_poly.type
_entity_poly.pdbx_seq_one_letter_code
_entity_poly.pdbx_strand_id
1 'polypeptide(L)'
;RNFANQHGAFSHPLFTALRTDKITVASAGRLLKNYDAHASHLRRLLLKAATIMPESAVGFILENVRNEYGNGIDSERHQLQLQDVAFSAGVSREDYKSYSVEKSVKTFIKTVTPLYFPIEQHTAKHAPQFKKQTSALSKAAIAAGAITATELMAVEEFKALQIAFRQFDLQDHIWFDHVQVEEEHSGDSIALALYFLTRHQSFEAVEFGLRGVLDANIHLYDGLLATIKL
;
A
#
# COMPACT_ATOMS: atom_id res chain seq x y z
N ARG A 1 5.04 -7.74 14.44
CA ARG A 1 4.36 -6.47 14.81
C ARG A 1 5.29 -5.49 15.54
N ASN A 2 5.95 -5.88 16.63
CA ASN A 2 6.76 -4.92 17.42
C ASN A 2 7.84 -4.20 16.60
N PHE A 3 8.50 -4.89 15.69
CA PHE A 3 9.52 -4.29 14.81
C PHE A 3 8.92 -3.29 13.81
N ALA A 4 7.83 -3.67 13.16
CA ALA A 4 7.16 -2.80 12.19
C ALA A 4 6.67 -1.51 12.86
N ASN A 5 5.97 -1.61 14.00
CA ASN A 5 5.41 -0.46 14.72
C ASN A 5 6.43 0.55 15.23
N GLN A 6 7.72 0.18 15.31
CA GLN A 6 8.81 1.08 15.69
C GLN A 6 9.44 1.78 14.48
N HIS A 7 9.03 1.42 13.26
CA HIS A 7 9.57 2.02 12.06
C HIS A 7 9.06 3.45 11.86
N GLY A 8 9.94 4.35 11.38
CA GLY A 8 9.62 5.77 11.18
C GLY A 8 8.44 6.04 10.25
N ALA A 9 8.09 5.10 9.37
CA ALA A 9 6.92 5.21 8.51
C ALA A 9 5.61 5.37 9.32
N PHE A 10 5.46 4.67 10.46
CA PHE A 10 4.26 4.73 11.31
C PHE A 10 4.11 6.05 12.07
N SER A 11 5.18 6.78 12.27
CA SER A 11 5.19 8.10 12.94
C SER A 11 5.45 9.26 11.97
N HIS A 12 5.24 9.03 10.66
CA HIS A 12 5.51 10.04 9.66
C HIS A 12 4.64 11.31 9.85
N PRO A 13 5.19 12.53 9.66
CA PRO A 13 4.46 13.79 9.83
C PRO A 13 3.19 13.93 8.98
N LEU A 14 3.07 13.20 7.87
CA LEU A 14 1.84 13.12 7.08
C LEU A 14 0.62 12.76 7.94
N PHE A 15 0.74 11.73 8.79
CA PHE A 15 -0.38 11.28 9.60
C PHE A 15 -0.82 12.31 10.64
N THR A 16 0.12 13.07 11.19
CA THR A 16 -0.22 14.21 12.06
C THR A 16 -0.94 15.29 11.24
N ALA A 17 -0.39 15.68 10.10
CA ALA A 17 -1.00 16.71 9.25
C ALA A 17 -2.41 16.34 8.80
N LEU A 18 -2.64 15.08 8.38
CA LEU A 18 -3.98 14.59 8.01
C LEU A 18 -4.99 14.66 9.16
N ARG A 19 -4.54 14.53 10.40
CA ARG A 19 -5.41 14.58 11.58
C ARG A 19 -5.68 15.99 12.10
N THR A 20 -4.78 16.94 11.84
CA THR A 20 -4.83 18.27 12.47
C THR A 20 -5.02 19.43 11.50
N ASP A 21 -4.56 19.29 10.26
CA ASP A 21 -4.53 20.39 9.31
C ASP A 21 -5.83 20.45 8.51
N LYS A 22 -6.24 21.68 8.17
CA LYS A 22 -7.31 21.87 7.19
C LYS A 22 -6.73 21.76 5.78
N ILE A 23 -7.33 20.89 4.97
CA ILE A 23 -6.99 20.75 3.56
C ILE A 23 -8.04 21.41 2.67
N THR A 24 -7.60 22.06 1.60
CA THR A 24 -8.50 22.66 0.60
C THR A 24 -9.02 21.55 -0.35
N VAL A 25 -10.10 21.85 -1.09
CA VAL A 25 -10.61 20.96 -2.15
C VAL A 25 -9.51 20.60 -3.15
N ALA A 26 -8.69 21.60 -3.54
CA ALA A 26 -7.58 21.37 -4.47
C ALA A 26 -6.49 20.47 -3.87
N SER A 27 -6.15 20.66 -2.59
CA SER A 27 -5.18 19.79 -1.89
C SER A 27 -5.72 18.37 -1.71
N ALA A 28 -7.00 18.22 -1.37
CA ALA A 28 -7.67 16.92 -1.31
C ALA A 28 -7.61 16.19 -2.65
N GLY A 29 -7.89 16.89 -3.75
CA GLY A 29 -7.81 16.33 -5.10
C GLY A 29 -6.40 15.88 -5.47
N ARG A 30 -5.37 16.68 -5.17
CA ARG A 30 -3.97 16.31 -5.41
C ARG A 30 -3.54 15.13 -4.56
N LEU A 31 -3.90 15.12 -3.28
CA LEU A 31 -3.63 14.02 -2.35
C LEU A 31 -4.23 12.71 -2.88
N LEU A 32 -5.54 12.68 -3.16
CA LEU A 32 -6.22 11.48 -3.62
C LEU A 32 -5.75 11.03 -5.00
N LYS A 33 -5.39 11.96 -5.91
CA LYS A 33 -4.78 11.61 -7.20
C LYS A 33 -3.46 10.86 -7.03
N ASN A 34 -2.64 11.28 -6.10
CA ASN A 34 -1.36 10.67 -5.80
C ASN A 34 -1.52 9.35 -5.04
N TYR A 35 -2.50 9.29 -4.14
CA TYR A 35 -2.88 8.07 -3.44
C TYR A 35 -3.41 7.01 -4.43
N ASP A 36 -4.34 7.36 -5.34
CA ASP A 36 -4.82 6.47 -6.40
C ASP A 36 -3.68 5.90 -7.26
N ALA A 37 -2.70 6.72 -7.60
CA ALA A 37 -1.60 6.28 -8.44
C ALA A 37 -0.78 5.12 -7.84
N HIS A 38 -0.46 5.16 -6.54
CA HIS A 38 0.27 4.07 -5.89
C HIS A 38 -0.62 2.89 -5.54
N ALA A 39 -1.82 3.13 -4.99
CA ALA A 39 -2.76 2.06 -4.62
C ALA A 39 -3.18 1.22 -5.83
N SER A 40 -3.50 1.88 -6.96
CA SER A 40 -3.81 1.19 -8.22
C SER A 40 -2.64 0.35 -8.76
N HIS A 41 -1.40 0.76 -8.47
CA HIS A 41 -0.23 -0.03 -8.84
C HIS A 41 -0.05 -1.23 -7.92
N LEU A 42 -0.18 -1.04 -6.61
CA LEU A 42 -0.07 -2.11 -5.60
C LEU A 42 -1.07 -3.24 -5.85
N ARG A 43 -2.32 -2.93 -6.19
CA ARG A 43 -3.33 -3.93 -6.60
C ARG A 43 -2.82 -4.85 -7.70
N ARG A 44 -2.16 -4.29 -8.72
CA ARG A 44 -1.59 -5.09 -9.82
C ARG A 44 -0.37 -5.90 -9.36
N LEU A 45 0.36 -5.40 -8.37
CA LEU A 45 1.48 -6.14 -7.80
C LEU A 45 1.02 -7.32 -6.96
N LEU A 46 -0.13 -7.23 -6.25
CA LEU A 46 -0.74 -8.38 -5.57
C LEU A 46 -1.02 -9.54 -6.54
N LEU A 47 -1.60 -9.25 -7.72
CA LEU A 47 -1.82 -10.26 -8.76
C LEU A 47 -0.50 -10.91 -9.23
N LYS A 48 0.56 -10.13 -9.39
CA LYS A 48 1.87 -10.66 -9.76
C LYS A 48 2.48 -11.49 -8.63
N ALA A 49 2.37 -11.03 -7.39
CA ALA A 49 2.84 -11.77 -6.22
C ALA A 49 2.14 -13.12 -6.11
N ALA A 50 0.83 -13.17 -6.34
CA ALA A 50 0.07 -14.42 -6.31
C ALA A 50 0.65 -15.49 -7.28
N THR A 51 1.18 -15.07 -8.44
CA THR A 51 1.74 -15.99 -9.44
C THR A 51 3.05 -16.66 -9.02
N ILE A 52 3.73 -16.14 -8.03
CA ILE A 52 4.99 -16.71 -7.51
C ILE A 52 4.84 -17.39 -6.15
N MET A 53 3.65 -17.37 -5.58
CA MET A 53 3.38 -18.01 -4.29
C MET A 53 3.22 -19.52 -4.46
N PRO A 54 3.63 -20.32 -3.44
CA PRO A 54 3.24 -21.72 -3.36
C PRO A 54 1.71 -21.85 -3.30
N GLU A 55 1.17 -22.91 -3.88
CA GLU A 55 -0.27 -23.19 -3.93
C GLU A 55 -0.95 -23.09 -2.54
N SER A 56 -0.26 -23.54 -1.49
CA SER A 56 -0.76 -23.50 -0.11
C SER A 56 -0.73 -22.11 0.53
N ALA A 57 -0.15 -21.08 -0.13
CA ALA A 57 -0.05 -19.71 0.37
C ALA A 57 -0.83 -18.71 -0.49
N VAL A 58 -1.19 -19.06 -1.73
CA VAL A 58 -1.87 -18.15 -2.65
C VAL A 58 -3.21 -17.65 -2.09
N GLY A 59 -3.91 -18.49 -1.32
CA GLY A 59 -5.21 -18.15 -0.73
C GLY A 59 -5.20 -16.89 0.14
N PHE A 60 -4.09 -16.60 0.84
CA PHE A 60 -3.94 -15.40 1.65
C PHE A 60 -3.91 -14.08 0.84
N ILE A 61 -3.71 -14.18 -0.48
CA ILE A 61 -3.66 -13.00 -1.36
C ILE A 61 -4.96 -12.85 -2.16
N LEU A 62 -5.57 -13.96 -2.54
CA LEU A 62 -6.71 -13.96 -3.48
C LEU A 62 -7.93 -13.24 -2.92
N GLU A 63 -8.19 -13.33 -1.61
CA GLU A 63 -9.32 -12.63 -1.00
C GLU A 63 -9.09 -11.12 -1.02
N ASN A 64 -7.89 -10.66 -0.68
CA ASN A 64 -7.51 -9.25 -0.80
C ASN A 64 -7.66 -8.76 -2.26
N VAL A 65 -7.11 -9.51 -3.22
CA VAL A 65 -7.27 -9.17 -4.65
C VAL A 65 -8.75 -9.09 -5.03
N ARG A 66 -9.57 -10.05 -4.62
CA ARG A 66 -10.99 -10.06 -4.93
C ARG A 66 -11.70 -8.82 -4.39
N ASN A 67 -11.41 -8.45 -3.15
CA ASN A 67 -11.95 -7.28 -2.49
C ASN A 67 -11.54 -5.99 -3.21
N GLU A 68 -10.25 -5.82 -3.52
CA GLU A 68 -9.70 -4.68 -4.26
C GLU A 68 -10.37 -4.45 -5.62
N TYR A 69 -10.85 -5.51 -6.26
CA TYR A 69 -11.58 -5.44 -7.52
C TYR A 69 -13.11 -5.47 -7.35
N GLY A 70 -13.62 -5.14 -6.15
CA GLY A 70 -15.05 -4.93 -5.90
C GLY A 70 -15.86 -6.21 -5.81
N ASN A 71 -15.26 -7.33 -5.42
CA ASN A 71 -15.96 -8.62 -5.23
C ASN A 71 -16.78 -9.09 -6.45
N GLY A 72 -16.40 -8.63 -7.65
CA GLY A 72 -17.11 -8.90 -8.90
C GLY A 72 -18.12 -7.82 -9.31
N ILE A 73 -18.26 -6.76 -8.54
CA ILE A 73 -19.11 -5.60 -8.84
C ILE A 73 -18.23 -4.43 -9.26
N ASP A 74 -18.30 -4.03 -10.53
CA ASP A 74 -17.39 -3.03 -11.10
C ASP A 74 -17.44 -1.68 -10.39
N SER A 75 -18.61 -1.24 -9.94
CA SER A 75 -18.79 0.01 -9.19
C SER A 75 -18.17 0.00 -7.79
N GLU A 76 -17.91 -1.19 -7.22
CA GLU A 76 -17.35 -1.37 -5.89
C GLU A 76 -15.82 -1.50 -5.89
N ARG A 77 -15.18 -1.34 -7.04
CA ARG A 77 -13.72 -1.31 -7.11
C ARG A 77 -13.17 -0.16 -6.26
N HIS A 78 -12.21 -0.44 -5.39
CA HIS A 78 -11.61 0.55 -4.49
C HIS A 78 -11.11 1.80 -5.22
N GLN A 79 -10.59 1.66 -6.43
CA GLN A 79 -10.18 2.81 -7.25
C GLN A 79 -11.35 3.75 -7.57
N LEU A 80 -12.52 3.21 -7.91
CA LEU A 80 -13.68 4.04 -8.26
C LEU A 80 -14.25 4.71 -7.02
N GLN A 81 -14.30 4.00 -5.90
CA GLN A 81 -14.72 4.55 -4.62
C GLN A 81 -13.78 5.66 -4.14
N LEU A 82 -12.46 5.49 -4.28
CA LEU A 82 -11.48 6.53 -3.97
C LEU A 82 -11.65 7.78 -4.83
N GLN A 83 -11.89 7.62 -6.12
CA GLN A 83 -12.18 8.74 -7.02
C GLN A 83 -13.49 9.43 -6.65
N ASP A 84 -14.49 8.67 -6.20
CA ASP A 84 -15.77 9.22 -5.75
C ASP A 84 -15.60 10.07 -4.49
N VAL A 85 -14.71 9.69 -3.55
CA VAL A 85 -14.34 10.56 -2.41
C VAL A 85 -13.83 11.92 -2.91
N ALA A 86 -12.97 11.95 -3.94
CA ALA A 86 -12.45 13.20 -4.48
C ALA A 86 -13.57 14.07 -5.08
N PHE A 87 -14.48 13.46 -5.84
CA PHE A 87 -15.58 14.17 -6.47
C PHE A 87 -16.60 14.66 -5.44
N SER A 88 -16.90 13.87 -4.43
CA SER A 88 -17.77 14.22 -3.31
C SER A 88 -17.19 15.33 -2.43
N ALA A 89 -15.84 15.44 -2.34
CA ALA A 89 -15.18 16.57 -1.70
C ALA A 89 -15.21 17.87 -2.53
N GLY A 90 -15.80 17.85 -3.72
CA GLY A 90 -15.95 19.01 -4.58
C GLY A 90 -14.88 19.15 -5.68
N VAL A 91 -14.02 18.15 -5.87
CA VAL A 91 -13.03 18.15 -6.96
C VAL A 91 -13.73 17.86 -8.29
N SER A 92 -13.52 18.71 -9.29
CA SER A 92 -14.06 18.41 -10.62
C SER A 92 -13.31 17.24 -11.29
N ARG A 93 -13.99 16.52 -12.19
CA ARG A 93 -13.34 15.44 -12.96
C ARG A 93 -12.20 15.95 -13.85
N GLU A 94 -12.28 17.19 -14.29
CA GLU A 94 -11.27 17.84 -15.12
C GLU A 94 -10.04 18.18 -14.27
N ASP A 95 -10.23 18.79 -13.09
CA ASP A 95 -9.14 19.09 -12.18
C ASP A 95 -8.44 17.80 -11.74
N TYR A 96 -9.19 16.77 -11.33
CA TYR A 96 -8.63 15.48 -10.93
C TYR A 96 -7.76 14.85 -12.03
N LYS A 97 -8.18 14.95 -13.30
CA LYS A 97 -7.39 14.47 -14.43
C LYS A 97 -6.13 15.30 -14.67
N SER A 98 -6.21 16.61 -14.43
CA SER A 98 -5.10 17.54 -14.66
C SER A 98 -3.98 17.42 -13.63
N TYR A 99 -4.27 16.96 -12.41
CA TYR A 99 -3.27 16.82 -11.36
C TYR A 99 -2.19 15.84 -11.73
N SER A 100 -0.95 16.25 -11.56
CA SER A 100 0.23 15.43 -11.80
C SER A 100 0.45 14.42 -10.66
N VAL A 101 1.02 13.26 -10.99
CA VAL A 101 1.55 12.33 -10.00
C VAL A 101 2.96 12.77 -9.62
N GLU A 102 3.19 12.97 -8.33
CA GLU A 102 4.44 13.43 -7.76
C GLU A 102 5.62 12.49 -8.07
N LYS A 103 6.81 13.07 -8.15
CA LYS A 103 8.04 12.31 -8.42
C LYS A 103 8.31 11.27 -7.32
N SER A 104 8.02 11.59 -6.08
CA SER A 104 8.15 10.70 -4.92
C SER A 104 7.26 9.48 -5.04
N VAL A 105 5.99 9.66 -5.44
CA VAL A 105 5.05 8.55 -5.70
C VAL A 105 5.56 7.64 -6.83
N LYS A 106 6.05 8.22 -7.93
CA LYS A 106 6.66 7.45 -9.03
C LYS A 106 7.91 6.69 -8.57
N THR A 107 8.70 7.30 -7.69
CA THR A 107 9.89 6.65 -7.11
C THR A 107 9.48 5.51 -6.19
N PHE A 108 8.49 5.70 -5.32
CA PHE A 108 7.92 4.64 -4.49
C PHE A 108 7.50 3.44 -5.34
N ILE A 109 6.64 3.67 -6.35
CA ILE A 109 6.16 2.63 -7.26
C ILE A 109 7.34 1.83 -7.87
N LYS A 110 8.37 2.53 -8.34
CA LYS A 110 9.56 1.90 -8.92
C LYS A 110 10.34 1.08 -7.89
N THR A 111 10.41 1.56 -6.64
CA THR A 111 11.16 0.92 -5.57
C THR A 111 10.48 -0.34 -5.07
N VAL A 112 9.14 -0.31 -4.89
CA VAL A 112 8.41 -1.46 -4.33
C VAL A 112 8.13 -2.56 -5.36
N THR A 113 8.04 -2.22 -6.64
CA THR A 113 7.74 -3.21 -7.71
C THR A 113 8.60 -4.47 -7.63
N PRO A 114 9.96 -4.41 -7.51
CA PRO A 114 10.79 -5.59 -7.40
C PRO A 114 10.66 -6.35 -6.07
N LEU A 115 10.07 -5.76 -5.05
CA LEU A 115 9.81 -6.44 -3.77
C LEU A 115 8.60 -7.37 -3.87
N TYR A 116 7.56 -6.96 -4.60
CA TYR A 116 6.38 -7.80 -4.85
C TYR A 116 6.60 -8.88 -5.91
N PHE A 117 7.41 -8.57 -6.90
CA PHE A 117 7.74 -9.50 -7.98
C PHE A 117 9.26 -9.44 -8.25
N PRO A 118 10.08 -10.07 -7.40
CA PRO A 118 11.53 -10.01 -7.49
C PRO A 118 12.05 -10.60 -8.80
N ILE A 119 12.72 -9.77 -9.59
CA ILE A 119 13.48 -10.18 -10.76
C ILE A 119 14.93 -10.31 -10.32
N GLU A 120 15.65 -11.34 -10.78
CA GLU A 120 17.02 -11.65 -10.34
C GLU A 120 17.99 -10.44 -10.39
N GLN A 121 17.89 -9.62 -11.43
CA GLN A 121 18.73 -8.43 -11.58
C GLN A 121 18.51 -7.38 -10.49
N HIS A 122 17.27 -7.19 -10.04
CA HIS A 122 16.95 -6.23 -8.99
C HIS A 122 17.35 -6.74 -7.62
N THR A 123 17.05 -7.99 -7.32
CA THR A 123 17.39 -8.62 -6.03
C THR A 123 18.91 -8.65 -5.81
N ALA A 124 19.69 -8.97 -6.86
CA ALA A 124 21.15 -9.00 -6.78
C ALA A 124 21.79 -7.62 -6.53
N LYS A 125 21.16 -6.54 -7.02
CA LYS A 125 21.67 -5.17 -6.85
C LYS A 125 21.43 -4.60 -5.46
N HIS A 126 20.28 -4.91 -4.87
CA HIS A 126 19.85 -4.32 -3.60
C HIS A 126 20.13 -5.19 -2.37
N ALA A 127 20.37 -6.48 -2.56
CA ALA A 127 20.66 -7.42 -1.48
C ALA A 127 21.65 -8.50 -1.94
N PRO A 128 22.96 -8.21 -1.94
CA PRO A 128 24.01 -9.16 -2.38
C PRO A 128 23.97 -10.50 -1.64
N GLN A 129 23.50 -10.52 -0.38
CA GLN A 129 23.34 -11.73 0.42
C GLN A 129 22.32 -12.71 -0.20
N PHE A 130 21.36 -12.23 -0.98
CA PHE A 130 20.38 -13.06 -1.68
C PHE A 130 20.88 -13.62 -3.02
N LYS A 131 22.09 -13.20 -3.48
CA LYS A 131 22.69 -13.72 -4.72
C LYS A 131 22.79 -15.25 -4.78
N LYS A 132 22.85 -15.91 -3.63
CA LYS A 132 22.96 -17.38 -3.54
C LYS A 132 21.61 -18.10 -3.43
N GLN A 133 20.51 -17.37 -3.20
CA GLN A 133 19.17 -17.92 -3.03
C GLN A 133 18.23 -17.49 -4.16
N THR A 134 18.48 -17.99 -5.36
CA THR A 134 17.61 -17.78 -6.52
C THR A 134 16.40 -18.73 -6.56
N SER A 135 16.00 -19.29 -5.41
CA SER A 135 14.84 -20.17 -5.33
C SER A 135 13.53 -19.40 -5.46
N ALA A 136 12.48 -20.03 -6.02
CA ALA A 136 11.15 -19.45 -6.10
C ALA A 136 10.58 -19.11 -4.69
N LEU A 137 10.92 -19.90 -3.69
CA LEU A 137 10.50 -19.69 -2.29
C LEU A 137 11.09 -18.39 -1.71
N SER A 138 12.35 -18.08 -1.97
CA SER A 138 12.95 -16.82 -1.49
C SER A 138 12.25 -15.60 -2.11
N LYS A 139 11.88 -15.64 -3.40
CA LYS A 139 11.13 -14.59 -4.08
C LYS A 139 9.74 -14.41 -3.46
N ALA A 140 9.04 -15.50 -3.23
CA ALA A 140 7.73 -15.49 -2.60
C ALA A 140 7.79 -14.98 -1.15
N ALA A 141 8.83 -15.31 -0.39
CA ALA A 141 9.03 -14.81 0.98
C ALA A 141 9.30 -13.29 1.01
N ILE A 142 10.06 -12.75 0.06
CA ILE A 142 10.25 -11.30 -0.09
C ILE A 142 8.90 -10.62 -0.38
N ALA A 143 8.13 -11.17 -1.31
CA ALA A 143 6.81 -10.64 -1.64
C ALA A 143 5.84 -10.71 -0.45
N ALA A 144 5.87 -11.78 0.33
CA ALA A 144 5.07 -11.90 1.55
C ALA A 144 5.39 -10.79 2.55
N GLY A 145 6.68 -10.49 2.78
CA GLY A 145 7.10 -9.37 3.63
C GLY A 145 6.65 -8.01 3.08
N ALA A 146 6.74 -7.81 1.76
CA ALA A 146 6.30 -6.59 1.11
C ALA A 146 4.78 -6.37 1.26
N ILE A 147 3.97 -7.41 1.03
CA ILE A 147 2.51 -7.37 1.22
C ILE A 147 2.19 -7.04 2.67
N THR A 148 2.83 -7.73 3.63
CA THR A 148 2.60 -7.49 5.06
C THR A 148 2.88 -6.04 5.45
N ALA A 149 3.95 -5.43 4.94
CA ALA A 149 4.25 -4.03 5.23
C ALA A 149 3.16 -3.09 4.68
N THR A 150 2.69 -3.33 3.47
CA THR A 150 1.64 -2.52 2.85
C THR A 150 0.33 -2.61 3.63
N GLU A 151 -0.13 -3.80 3.97
CA GLU A 151 -1.38 -4.00 4.71
C GLU A 151 -1.32 -3.40 6.12
N LEU A 152 -0.18 -3.50 6.80
CA LEU A 152 0.02 -2.84 8.09
C LEU A 152 -0.04 -1.32 8.00
N MET A 153 0.51 -0.72 6.92
CA MET A 153 0.47 0.72 6.71
C MET A 153 -0.91 1.20 6.25
N ALA A 154 -1.62 0.42 5.45
CA ALA A 154 -2.97 0.74 4.98
C ALA A 154 -3.93 1.05 6.13
N VAL A 155 -3.87 0.30 7.23
CA VAL A 155 -4.67 0.57 8.44
C VAL A 155 -4.46 2.00 8.96
N GLU A 156 -3.22 2.46 9.06
CA GLU A 156 -2.91 3.82 9.54
C GLU A 156 -3.27 4.89 8.49
N GLU A 157 -3.05 4.60 7.21
CA GLU A 157 -3.41 5.49 6.10
C GLU A 157 -4.91 5.74 6.06
N PHE A 158 -5.72 4.69 6.06
CA PHE A 158 -7.18 4.81 6.02
C PHE A 158 -7.73 5.56 7.23
N LYS A 159 -7.26 5.26 8.45
CA LYS A 159 -7.65 5.98 9.67
C LYS A 159 -7.33 7.47 9.60
N ALA A 160 -6.15 7.84 9.11
CA ALA A 160 -5.75 9.23 8.98
C ALA A 160 -6.52 9.97 7.88
N LEU A 161 -6.74 9.32 6.73
CA LEU A 161 -7.54 9.89 5.65
C LEU A 161 -9.01 10.07 6.06
N GLN A 162 -9.61 9.10 6.73
CA GLN A 162 -10.98 9.24 7.25
C GLN A 162 -11.14 10.47 8.14
N ILE A 163 -10.16 10.72 9.04
CA ILE A 163 -10.16 11.91 9.89
C ILE A 163 -10.02 13.19 9.06
N ALA A 164 -9.09 13.21 8.08
CA ALA A 164 -8.88 14.37 7.20
C ALA A 164 -10.15 14.74 6.42
N PHE A 165 -10.90 13.75 5.96
CA PHE A 165 -12.09 13.97 5.14
C PHE A 165 -13.38 14.28 5.93
N ARG A 166 -13.36 14.27 7.26
CA ARG A 166 -14.45 14.78 8.11
C ARG A 166 -14.81 16.24 7.81
N GLN A 167 -13.84 17.06 7.43
CA GLN A 167 -14.08 18.46 7.07
C GLN A 167 -14.92 18.65 5.80
N PHE A 168 -15.13 17.58 5.02
CA PHE A 168 -15.99 17.52 3.85
C PHE A 168 -17.27 16.72 4.13
N ASP A 169 -17.53 16.34 5.39
CA ASP A 169 -18.63 15.46 5.80
C ASP A 169 -18.61 14.07 5.12
N LEU A 170 -17.41 13.56 4.83
CA LEU A 170 -17.19 12.30 4.08
C LEU A 170 -16.65 11.15 4.94
N GLN A 171 -16.60 11.28 6.28
CA GLN A 171 -16.08 10.22 7.16
C GLN A 171 -16.87 8.90 7.07
N ASP A 172 -18.14 8.97 6.63
CA ASP A 172 -19.03 7.82 6.46
C ASP A 172 -19.16 7.39 4.99
N HIS A 173 -18.27 7.88 4.12
CA HIS A 173 -18.23 7.45 2.72
C HIS A 173 -17.82 5.98 2.65
N ILE A 174 -18.44 5.19 1.77
CA ILE A 174 -18.24 3.74 1.61
C ILE A 174 -16.76 3.35 1.47
N TRP A 175 -15.92 4.21 0.90
CA TRP A 175 -14.49 3.95 0.79
C TRP A 175 -13.81 3.85 2.16
N PHE A 176 -14.34 4.50 3.21
CA PHE A 176 -13.80 4.42 4.57
C PHE A 176 -14.31 3.23 5.38
N ASP A 177 -15.29 2.47 4.87
CA ASP A 177 -15.68 1.19 5.47
C ASP A 177 -14.51 0.19 5.44
N HIS A 178 -13.56 0.42 4.52
CA HIS A 178 -12.31 -0.35 4.43
C HIS A 178 -11.42 -0.26 5.67
N VAL A 179 -11.61 0.72 6.56
CA VAL A 179 -10.88 0.75 7.86
C VAL A 179 -11.03 -0.57 8.62
N GLN A 180 -12.21 -1.20 8.58
CA GLN A 180 -12.46 -2.50 9.21
C GLN A 180 -11.89 -3.66 8.37
N VAL A 181 -12.07 -3.60 7.06
CA VAL A 181 -11.57 -4.62 6.11
C VAL A 181 -10.04 -4.69 6.13
N GLU A 182 -9.36 -3.55 6.25
CA GLU A 182 -7.89 -3.50 6.35
C GLU A 182 -7.34 -4.18 7.61
N GLU A 183 -8.12 -4.22 8.71
CA GLU A 183 -7.72 -4.99 9.89
C GLU A 183 -7.72 -6.50 9.61
N GLU A 184 -8.66 -7.00 8.80
CA GLU A 184 -8.70 -8.40 8.35
C GLU A 184 -7.59 -8.70 7.35
N HIS A 185 -7.39 -7.86 6.32
CA HIS A 185 -6.28 -7.99 5.35
C HIS A 185 -4.91 -7.98 6.03
N SER A 186 -4.74 -7.11 7.04
CA SER A 186 -3.54 -7.11 7.87
C SER A 186 -3.35 -8.45 8.60
N GLY A 187 -4.42 -9.09 9.06
CA GLY A 187 -4.39 -10.43 9.65
C GLY A 187 -3.91 -11.49 8.67
N ASP A 188 -4.46 -11.52 7.47
CA ASP A 188 -4.11 -12.47 6.41
C ASP A 188 -2.68 -12.26 5.91
N SER A 189 -2.24 -11.01 5.78
CA SER A 189 -0.86 -10.70 5.39
C SER A 189 0.16 -11.15 6.44
N ILE A 190 -0.18 -11.02 7.73
CA ILE A 190 0.64 -11.55 8.83
C ILE A 190 0.66 -13.09 8.78
N ALA A 191 -0.47 -13.74 8.51
CA ALA A 191 -0.53 -15.19 8.36
C ALA A 191 0.32 -15.67 7.17
N LEU A 192 0.31 -14.92 6.06
CA LEU A 192 1.20 -15.17 4.92
C LEU A 192 2.68 -15.06 5.31
N ALA A 193 3.08 -14.00 6.02
CA ALA A 193 4.45 -13.87 6.50
C ALA A 193 4.83 -15.03 7.45
N LEU A 194 3.97 -15.38 8.39
CA LEU A 194 4.18 -16.49 9.32
C LEU A 194 4.30 -17.84 8.60
N TYR A 195 3.58 -18.05 7.51
CA TYR A 195 3.75 -19.23 6.68
C TYR A 195 5.19 -19.43 6.22
N PHE A 196 5.84 -18.36 5.73
CA PHE A 196 7.24 -18.42 5.29
C PHE A 196 8.23 -18.50 6.45
N LEU A 197 7.94 -17.85 7.58
CA LEU A 197 8.80 -17.89 8.77
C LEU A 197 8.83 -19.28 9.41
N THR A 198 7.67 -19.92 9.53
CA THR A 198 7.53 -21.19 10.26
C THR A 198 7.85 -22.41 9.41
N ARG A 199 7.41 -22.43 8.15
CA ARG A 199 7.56 -23.60 7.28
C ARG A 199 8.84 -23.59 6.45
N HIS A 200 9.38 -22.42 6.13
CA HIS A 200 10.50 -22.27 5.21
C HIS A 200 11.71 -21.57 5.83
N GLN A 201 11.64 -21.16 7.10
CA GLN A 201 12.71 -20.45 7.81
C GLN A 201 13.28 -19.26 7.01
N SER A 202 12.41 -18.57 6.28
CA SER A 202 12.78 -17.50 5.35
C SER A 202 12.78 -16.11 6.01
N PHE A 203 13.26 -16.00 7.26
CA PHE A 203 13.24 -14.76 8.05
C PHE A 203 13.87 -13.59 7.29
N GLU A 204 15.09 -13.74 6.80
CA GLU A 204 15.82 -12.67 6.10
C GLU A 204 15.09 -12.18 4.85
N ALA A 205 14.44 -13.09 4.10
CA ALA A 205 13.70 -12.72 2.89
C ALA A 205 12.42 -11.96 3.22
N VAL A 206 11.66 -12.41 4.22
CA VAL A 206 10.45 -11.71 4.70
C VAL A 206 10.83 -10.34 5.26
N GLU A 207 11.86 -10.26 6.10
CA GLU A 207 12.35 -9.00 6.65
C GLU A 207 12.81 -8.04 5.55
N PHE A 208 13.52 -8.52 4.54
CA PHE A 208 13.95 -7.69 3.42
C PHE A 208 12.77 -7.06 2.67
N GLY A 209 11.74 -7.84 2.37
CA GLY A 209 10.53 -7.32 1.71
C GLY A 209 9.79 -6.30 2.57
N LEU A 210 9.63 -6.61 3.86
CA LEU A 210 8.94 -5.76 4.83
C LEU A 210 9.66 -4.42 5.03
N ARG A 211 10.96 -4.44 5.32
CA ARG A 211 11.77 -3.22 5.47
C ARG A 211 11.78 -2.39 4.20
N GLY A 212 11.97 -3.04 3.05
CA GLY A 212 12.04 -2.33 1.77
C GLY A 212 10.78 -1.53 1.44
N VAL A 213 9.59 -2.03 1.78
CA VAL A 213 8.34 -1.27 1.63
C VAL A 213 8.22 -0.18 2.68
N LEU A 214 8.51 -0.47 3.95
CA LEU A 214 8.46 0.55 5.02
C LEU A 214 9.41 1.72 4.76
N ASP A 215 10.63 1.45 4.31
CA ASP A 215 11.59 2.49 3.91
C ASP A 215 11.08 3.31 2.72
N ALA A 216 10.49 2.65 1.73
CA ALA A 216 9.93 3.32 0.56
C ALA A 216 8.72 4.21 0.93
N ASN A 217 7.91 3.80 1.91
CA ASN A 217 6.76 4.58 2.39
C ASN A 217 7.16 5.93 2.97
N ILE A 218 8.33 6.08 3.59
CA ILE A 218 8.81 7.39 4.06
C ILE A 218 8.83 8.39 2.90
N HIS A 219 9.41 8.00 1.75
CA HIS A 219 9.44 8.86 0.57
C HIS A 219 8.08 9.08 -0.08
N LEU A 220 7.20 8.06 -0.06
CA LEU A 220 5.82 8.21 -0.50
C LEU A 220 5.11 9.29 0.33
N TYR A 221 5.21 9.18 1.65
CA TYR A 221 4.53 10.07 2.58
C TYR A 221 5.09 11.49 2.56
N ASP A 222 6.39 11.68 2.33
CA ASP A 222 6.97 13.00 2.04
C ASP A 222 6.27 13.67 0.86
N GLY A 223 6.04 12.91 -0.21
CA GLY A 223 5.34 13.41 -1.39
C GLY A 223 3.87 13.69 -1.16
N LEU A 224 3.16 12.81 -0.46
CA LEU A 224 1.76 13.03 -0.11
C LEU A 224 1.60 14.25 0.83
N LEU A 225 2.50 14.41 1.79
CA LEU A 225 2.52 15.58 2.67
C LEU A 225 2.72 16.89 1.88
N ALA A 226 3.58 16.87 0.88
CA ALA A 226 3.78 18.05 0.02
C ALA A 226 2.50 18.44 -0.73
N THR A 227 1.65 17.48 -1.12
CA THR A 227 0.39 17.78 -1.85
C THR A 227 -0.66 18.49 -1.01
N ILE A 228 -0.63 18.34 0.32
CA ILE A 228 -1.60 18.99 1.21
C ILE A 228 -1.12 20.36 1.72
N LYS A 229 0.15 20.69 1.56
CA LYS A 229 0.73 21.98 1.95
C LYS A 229 0.72 23.02 0.83
N LEU A 230 0.27 22.64 -0.36
CA LEU A 230 0.09 23.51 -1.52
C LEU A 230 -1.33 24.11 -1.56
#